data_dea519701853d25134424a807b3b7eaa
#
_entry.id   dea519701853d25134424a807b3b7eaa
#
_cell.length_a   1.000
_cell.length_b   1.000
_cell.length_c   1.000
_cell.angle_alpha   90.00
_cell.angle_beta   90.00
_cell.angle_gamma   90.00
#
_symmetry.space_group_name_H-M   'P 1'
#
loop_
_entity.id
_entity.type
_entity.pdbx_description
1 polymer ?
#
loop_
_entity_poly.entity_id
_entity_poly.type
_entity_poly.pdbx_seq_one_letter_code
_entity_poly.pdbx_strand_id
1 'polypeptide(L)'
;MKKILIIMILLGTFFPALFAQQLSPGDGVRITFLNITDQITGDYFIQQDGNLQLPFIGIVKTTNIDFKNIKQDIYNKYSELYKDPALTIQLLLKINILGEVKNPGYYYVTDIEKMLGILALAGGVTGAAATDDIFIIRGGQEIQLKKSEVIEKGNTAADLGLQSGDRIFIPRSFWADAGQYGLILSGIAVIATLVSILLRN
;
A
#
# COMPACT_ATOMS: atom_id res chain seq x y z
N MET A 1 -47.84 -11.79 38.47
CA MET A 1 -47.07 -10.55 38.23
C MET A 1 -45.83 -10.89 37.36
N LYS A 2 -45.94 -10.76 36.07
CA LYS A 2 -44.87 -11.12 35.11
C LYS A 2 -43.93 -9.91 34.93
N LYS A 3 -42.66 -10.06 35.32
CA LYS A 3 -41.63 -9.07 35.06
C LYS A 3 -41.19 -9.23 33.61
N ILE A 4 -41.52 -8.27 32.75
CA ILE A 4 -41.05 -8.16 31.39
C ILE A 4 -39.65 -7.56 31.45
N LEU A 5 -38.65 -8.39 31.16
CA LEU A 5 -37.25 -7.98 31.01
C LEU A 5 -37.10 -7.42 29.61
N ILE A 6 -37.03 -6.08 29.48
CA ILE A 6 -36.73 -5.40 28.21
C ILE A 6 -35.22 -5.52 28.02
N ILE A 7 -34.80 -6.44 27.14
CA ILE A 7 -33.44 -6.52 26.64
C ILE A 7 -33.34 -5.45 25.52
N MET A 8 -32.75 -4.34 25.89
CA MET A 8 -32.40 -3.27 24.95
C MET A 8 -31.13 -3.74 24.17
N ILE A 9 -31.37 -4.35 23.00
CA ILE A 9 -30.32 -4.70 22.06
C ILE A 9 -29.79 -3.39 21.47
N LEU A 10 -28.65 -2.93 21.97
CA LEU A 10 -27.86 -1.86 21.37
C LEU A 10 -27.29 -2.40 20.06
N LEU A 11 -28.05 -2.27 18.96
CA LEU A 11 -27.51 -2.42 17.63
C LEU A 11 -26.53 -1.26 17.41
N GLY A 12 -25.27 -1.48 17.74
CA GLY A 12 -24.20 -0.62 17.27
C GLY A 12 -24.17 -0.69 15.74
N THR A 13 -24.83 0.28 15.10
CA THR A 13 -24.65 0.51 13.67
C THR A 13 -23.19 0.85 13.47
N PHE A 14 -22.42 -0.16 13.05
CA PHE A 14 -21.08 0.03 12.51
C PHE A 14 -21.27 0.79 11.18
N PHE A 15 -21.38 2.12 11.30
CA PHE A 15 -21.24 2.99 10.15
C PHE A 15 -19.79 2.84 9.70
N PRO A 16 -19.52 2.31 8.49
CA PRO A 16 -18.20 2.45 7.93
C PRO A 16 -17.99 3.96 7.82
N ALA A 17 -17.13 4.49 8.68
CA ALA A 17 -16.68 5.86 8.52
C ALA A 17 -16.13 5.93 7.10
N LEU A 18 -16.80 6.70 6.24
CA LEU A 18 -16.25 7.09 4.95
C LEU A 18 -15.00 7.89 5.31
N PHE A 19 -13.86 7.22 5.35
CA PHE A 19 -12.59 7.90 5.58
C PHE A 19 -12.37 8.82 4.37
N ALA A 20 -12.70 10.09 4.54
CA ALA A 20 -12.27 11.13 3.63
C ALA A 20 -10.76 11.01 3.53
N GLN A 21 -10.24 10.74 2.35
CA GLN A 21 -8.83 10.54 2.10
C GLN A 21 -8.13 11.89 2.22
N GLN A 22 -7.58 12.16 3.42
CA GLN A 22 -6.83 13.37 3.69
C GLN A 22 -5.40 13.20 3.20
N LEU A 23 -4.91 14.23 2.54
CA LEU A 23 -3.56 14.32 2.03
C LEU A 23 -2.61 14.76 3.15
N SER A 24 -1.44 14.15 3.18
CA SER A 24 -0.37 14.44 4.12
C SER A 24 0.83 15.07 3.41
N PRO A 25 1.67 15.86 4.10
CA PRO A 25 2.93 16.32 3.53
C PRO A 25 3.78 15.16 3.01
N GLY A 26 4.24 15.28 1.78
CA GLY A 26 4.98 14.24 1.07
C GLY A 26 4.12 13.35 0.19
N ASP A 27 2.80 13.41 0.24
CA ASP A 27 1.92 12.84 -0.79
C ASP A 27 2.04 13.61 -2.08
N GLY A 28 1.55 13.03 -3.16
CA GLY A 28 1.57 13.68 -4.46
C GLY A 28 0.21 13.70 -5.14
N VAL A 29 0.16 14.51 -6.17
CA VAL A 29 -0.95 14.57 -7.12
C VAL A 29 -0.37 14.43 -8.51
N ARG A 30 -0.82 13.44 -9.25
CA ARG A 30 -0.50 13.30 -10.68
C ARG A 30 -1.55 14.04 -11.48
N ILE A 31 -1.09 14.94 -12.32
CA ILE A 31 -1.93 15.67 -13.27
C ILE A 31 -1.54 15.26 -14.66
N THR A 32 -2.50 14.83 -15.47
CA THR A 32 -2.29 14.49 -16.88
C THR A 32 -3.26 15.28 -17.73
N PHE A 33 -2.75 16.13 -18.59
CA PHE A 33 -3.53 16.81 -19.62
C PHE A 33 -3.56 15.98 -20.90
N LEU A 34 -4.75 15.82 -21.48
CA LEU A 34 -4.95 15.03 -22.69
C LEU A 34 -5.06 15.88 -23.95
N ASN A 35 -5.46 17.14 -23.82
CA ASN A 35 -5.73 18.04 -24.96
C ASN A 35 -4.88 19.33 -24.94
N ILE A 36 -3.89 19.41 -24.07
CA ILE A 36 -3.00 20.56 -23.92
C ILE A 36 -1.56 20.07 -24.00
N THR A 37 -0.75 20.73 -24.83
CA THR A 37 0.66 20.37 -25.07
C THR A 37 1.64 21.03 -24.09
N ASP A 38 1.14 21.90 -23.21
CA ASP A 38 1.98 22.57 -22.21
C ASP A 38 2.58 21.55 -21.22
N GLN A 39 3.75 21.89 -20.68
CA GLN A 39 4.48 21.03 -19.70
C GLN A 39 3.83 21.08 -18.31
N ILE A 40 2.54 20.75 -18.24
CA ILE A 40 1.78 20.71 -16.98
C ILE A 40 1.60 19.26 -16.48
N THR A 41 1.65 18.30 -17.42
CA THR A 41 1.57 16.88 -17.06
C THR A 41 2.76 16.49 -16.21
N GLY A 42 2.50 15.96 -15.01
CA GLY A 42 3.54 15.56 -14.07
C GLY A 42 3.03 15.16 -12.69
N ASP A 43 3.96 14.80 -11.83
CA ASP A 43 3.74 14.48 -10.44
C ASP A 43 4.15 15.68 -9.58
N TYR A 44 3.24 16.16 -8.75
CA TYR A 44 3.42 17.31 -7.88
C TYR A 44 3.24 16.89 -6.43
N PHE A 45 4.14 17.34 -5.54
CA PHE A 45 4.18 16.85 -4.16
C PHE A 45 3.78 17.95 -3.18
N ILE A 46 3.04 17.53 -2.14
CA ILE A 46 2.61 18.40 -1.05
C ILE A 46 3.80 18.72 -0.17
N GLN A 47 4.03 20.01 0.02
CA GLN A 47 5.11 20.54 0.85
C GLN A 47 4.79 20.37 2.34
N GLN A 48 5.79 20.61 3.20
CA GLN A 48 5.61 20.45 4.65
C GLN A 48 4.57 21.41 5.26
N ASP A 49 4.33 22.54 4.60
CA ASP A 49 3.31 23.52 4.99
C ASP A 49 1.89 23.15 4.54
N GLY A 50 1.72 21.99 3.91
CA GLY A 50 0.45 21.51 3.40
C GLY A 50 0.00 22.20 2.10
N ASN A 51 0.91 22.83 1.39
CA ASN A 51 0.65 23.47 0.11
C ASN A 51 1.10 22.58 -1.06
N LEU A 52 0.32 22.62 -2.15
CA LEU A 52 0.65 22.01 -3.42
C LEU A 52 0.91 23.11 -4.44
N GLN A 53 2.16 23.20 -4.92
CA GLN A 53 2.55 24.17 -5.94
C GLN A 53 2.29 23.58 -7.33
N LEU A 54 1.44 24.24 -8.12
CA LEU A 54 1.09 23.78 -9.47
C LEU A 54 1.44 24.86 -10.52
N PRO A 55 1.89 24.45 -11.73
CA PRO A 55 2.16 25.37 -12.80
C PRO A 55 0.95 26.22 -13.17
N PHE A 56 1.17 27.48 -13.47
CA PHE A 56 0.19 28.47 -13.94
C PHE A 56 -0.92 28.84 -12.95
N ILE A 57 -1.37 27.93 -12.08
CA ILE A 57 -2.45 28.18 -11.10
C ILE A 57 -1.93 28.47 -9.69
N GLY A 58 -0.60 28.36 -9.49
CA GLY A 58 0.04 28.69 -8.21
C GLY A 58 -0.21 27.69 -7.11
N ILE A 59 -0.52 28.19 -5.91
CA ILE A 59 -0.65 27.37 -4.70
C ILE A 59 -2.08 26.89 -4.51
N VAL A 60 -2.23 25.58 -4.26
CA VAL A 60 -3.46 24.93 -3.82
C VAL A 60 -3.24 24.43 -2.38
N LYS A 61 -4.11 24.84 -1.44
CA LYS A 61 -4.09 24.37 -0.05
C LYS A 61 -4.68 22.98 0.02
N THR A 62 -4.02 22.08 0.77
CA THR A 62 -4.47 20.69 0.90
C THR A 62 -4.77 20.29 2.35
N THR A 63 -4.35 21.09 3.33
CA THR A 63 -4.48 20.78 4.76
C THR A 63 -5.94 20.73 5.19
N ASN A 64 -6.35 19.61 5.79
CA ASN A 64 -7.72 19.36 6.27
C ASN A 64 -8.80 19.45 5.17
N ILE A 65 -8.41 19.26 3.92
CA ILE A 65 -9.34 19.26 2.78
C ILE A 65 -9.35 17.84 2.20
N ASP A 66 -10.55 17.32 1.94
CA ASP A 66 -10.73 16.04 1.25
C ASP A 66 -10.19 16.12 -0.20
N PHE A 67 -9.55 15.06 -0.66
CA PHE A 67 -8.97 14.99 -2.01
C PHE A 67 -9.99 15.30 -3.12
N LYS A 68 -11.25 14.91 -2.94
CA LYS A 68 -12.32 15.26 -3.88
C LYS A 68 -12.46 16.77 -4.08
N ASN A 69 -12.39 17.53 -2.99
CA ASN A 69 -12.51 18.99 -3.03
C ASN A 69 -11.23 19.63 -3.61
N ILE A 70 -10.06 19.08 -3.29
CA ILE A 70 -8.78 19.51 -3.88
C ILE A 70 -8.80 19.30 -5.40
N LYS A 71 -9.24 18.12 -5.85
CA LYS A 71 -9.41 17.79 -7.25
C LYS A 71 -10.32 18.78 -7.98
N GLN A 72 -11.44 19.15 -7.34
CA GLN A 72 -12.38 20.12 -7.91
C GLN A 72 -11.77 21.53 -7.98
N ASP A 73 -11.05 21.97 -6.94
CA ASP A 73 -10.36 23.28 -6.93
C ASP A 73 -9.30 23.36 -8.04
N ILE A 74 -8.48 22.32 -8.18
CA ILE A 74 -7.49 22.22 -9.26
C ILE A 74 -8.17 22.30 -10.63
N TYR A 75 -9.24 21.53 -10.83
CA TYR A 75 -9.99 21.52 -12.09
C TYR A 75 -10.56 22.90 -12.40
N ASN A 76 -11.20 23.55 -11.44
CA ASN A 76 -11.79 24.89 -11.62
C ASN A 76 -10.72 25.92 -12.03
N LYS A 77 -9.59 25.94 -11.31
CA LYS A 77 -8.50 26.88 -11.60
C LYS A 77 -7.91 26.69 -13.00
N TYR A 78 -7.75 25.45 -13.45
CA TYR A 78 -7.28 25.19 -14.82
C TYR A 78 -8.36 25.52 -15.86
N SER A 79 -9.65 25.35 -15.52
CA SER A 79 -10.76 25.73 -16.41
C SER A 79 -10.92 27.25 -16.61
N GLU A 80 -10.38 28.07 -15.70
CA GLU A 80 -10.31 29.52 -15.86
C GLU A 80 -9.22 29.92 -16.90
N LEU A 81 -8.17 29.11 -17.04
CA LEU A 81 -7.05 29.37 -17.94
C LEU A 81 -7.23 28.72 -19.31
N TYR A 82 -7.81 27.54 -19.35
CA TYR A 82 -7.94 26.73 -20.54
C TYR A 82 -9.42 26.45 -20.84
N LYS A 83 -9.80 26.62 -22.10
CA LYS A 83 -11.16 26.28 -22.53
C LYS A 83 -11.31 24.76 -22.60
N ASP A 84 -12.26 24.21 -21.84
CA ASP A 84 -12.58 22.77 -21.77
C ASP A 84 -11.35 21.87 -21.59
N PRO A 85 -10.59 22.01 -20.47
CA PRO A 85 -9.38 21.22 -20.26
C PRO A 85 -9.75 19.76 -19.98
N ALA A 86 -9.27 18.85 -20.83
CA ALA A 86 -9.35 17.42 -20.58
C ALA A 86 -8.17 17.00 -19.69
N LEU A 87 -8.40 16.94 -18.38
CA LEU A 87 -7.35 16.58 -17.42
C LEU A 87 -7.79 15.46 -16.47
N THR A 88 -6.83 14.61 -16.13
CA THR A 88 -6.96 13.59 -15.09
C THR A 88 -6.15 14.02 -13.89
N ILE A 89 -6.74 13.94 -12.69
CA ILE A 89 -6.11 14.24 -11.42
C ILE A 89 -6.19 12.99 -10.54
N GLN A 90 -5.04 12.43 -10.19
CA GLN A 90 -4.92 11.20 -9.41
C GLN A 90 -4.11 11.47 -8.15
N LEU A 91 -4.51 10.86 -7.04
CA LEU A 91 -3.75 10.88 -5.81
C LEU A 91 -2.55 9.93 -5.91
N LEU A 92 -1.40 10.38 -5.44
CA LEU A 92 -0.20 9.59 -5.27
C LEU A 92 0.06 9.39 -3.77
N LEU A 93 -0.20 8.19 -3.29
CA LEU A 93 0.10 7.77 -1.93
C LEU A 93 1.58 7.47 -1.81
N LYS A 94 2.24 8.04 -0.80
CA LYS A 94 3.61 7.70 -0.46
C LYS A 94 3.62 6.50 0.47
N ILE A 95 4.09 5.37 0.01
CA ILE A 95 4.19 4.12 0.78
C ILE A 95 5.64 3.66 0.90
N ASN A 96 5.92 2.81 1.88
CA ASN A 96 7.22 2.19 2.07
C ASN A 96 7.09 0.67 1.89
N ILE A 97 7.87 0.07 0.98
CA ILE A 97 7.88 -1.37 0.74
C ILE A 97 9.17 -1.94 1.33
N LEU A 98 9.02 -2.90 2.24
CA LEU A 98 10.11 -3.47 3.03
C LEU A 98 10.05 -5.01 3.06
N GLY A 99 11.16 -5.63 3.47
CA GLY A 99 11.29 -7.08 3.60
C GLY A 99 11.78 -7.74 2.32
N GLU A 100 11.22 -8.89 1.99
CA GLU A 100 11.67 -9.76 0.89
C GLU A 100 11.18 -9.29 -0.48
N VAL A 101 11.61 -8.09 -0.88
CA VAL A 101 11.46 -7.51 -2.23
C VAL A 101 12.85 -7.19 -2.79
N LYS A 102 12.97 -7.09 -4.12
CA LYS A 102 14.27 -6.82 -4.75
C LYS A 102 14.81 -5.42 -4.45
N ASN A 103 13.93 -4.42 -4.43
CA ASN A 103 14.30 -3.02 -4.20
C ASN A 103 13.43 -2.44 -3.08
N PRO A 104 13.78 -2.64 -1.79
CA PRO A 104 13.06 -1.99 -0.69
C PRO A 104 13.20 -0.48 -0.77
N GLY A 105 12.14 0.27 -0.43
CA GLY A 105 12.17 1.73 -0.48
C GLY A 105 10.82 2.40 -0.46
N TYR A 106 10.83 3.72 -0.66
CA TYR A 106 9.61 4.53 -0.79
C TYR A 106 9.15 4.55 -2.24
N TYR A 107 7.84 4.40 -2.41
CA TYR A 107 7.18 4.39 -3.70
C TYR A 107 5.95 5.28 -3.68
N TYR A 108 5.62 5.86 -4.83
CA TYR A 108 4.39 6.59 -5.04
C TYR A 108 3.46 5.74 -5.88
N VAL A 109 2.26 5.49 -5.36
CA VAL A 109 1.26 4.63 -5.98
C VAL A 109 -0.08 5.33 -6.06
N THR A 110 -0.86 5.04 -7.09
CA THR A 110 -2.23 5.53 -7.18
C THR A 110 -3.17 4.60 -6.41
N ASP A 111 -4.32 5.11 -6.03
CA ASP A 111 -5.38 4.35 -5.37
C ASP A 111 -5.96 3.21 -6.22
N ILE A 112 -5.89 3.34 -7.55
CA ILE A 112 -6.34 2.32 -8.52
C ILE A 112 -5.28 1.26 -8.83
N GLU A 113 -4.03 1.46 -8.38
CA GLU A 113 -2.95 0.49 -8.63
C GLU A 113 -3.23 -0.82 -7.89
N LYS A 114 -3.03 -1.95 -8.56
CA LYS A 114 -3.19 -3.27 -7.94
C LYS A 114 -1.99 -3.61 -7.08
N MET A 115 -2.20 -4.36 -5.99
CA MET A 115 -1.11 -4.74 -5.07
C MET A 115 0.04 -5.45 -5.80
N LEU A 116 -0.23 -6.30 -6.79
CA LEU A 116 0.83 -6.94 -7.59
C LEU A 116 1.63 -5.92 -8.41
N GLY A 117 0.98 -4.88 -8.95
CA GLY A 117 1.66 -3.76 -9.61
C GLY A 117 2.55 -2.99 -8.65
N ILE A 118 2.05 -2.73 -7.45
CA ILE A 118 2.80 -2.06 -6.36
C ILE A 118 4.06 -2.87 -6.01
N LEU A 119 3.95 -4.20 -5.84
CA LEU A 119 5.10 -5.05 -5.59
C LEU A 119 6.05 -5.10 -6.79
N ALA A 120 5.54 -5.03 -8.01
CA ALA A 120 6.34 -4.98 -9.23
C ALA A 120 7.19 -3.70 -9.32
N LEU A 121 6.72 -2.55 -8.79
CA LEU A 121 7.54 -1.33 -8.68
C LEU A 121 8.80 -1.57 -7.83
N ALA A 122 8.70 -2.38 -6.78
CA ALA A 122 9.85 -2.80 -5.97
C ALA A 122 10.67 -3.95 -6.61
N GLY A 123 10.48 -4.21 -7.91
CA GLY A 123 11.16 -5.28 -8.65
C GLY A 123 10.60 -6.67 -8.38
N GLY A 124 9.46 -6.77 -7.71
CA GLY A 124 8.83 -8.00 -7.29
C GLY A 124 9.42 -8.57 -5.99
N VAL A 125 8.78 -9.62 -5.50
CA VAL A 125 9.25 -10.35 -4.31
C VAL A 125 10.47 -11.20 -4.62
N THR A 126 11.29 -11.50 -3.60
CA THR A 126 12.43 -12.43 -3.73
C THR A 126 11.94 -13.89 -3.67
N GLY A 127 12.83 -14.84 -4.03
CA GLY A 127 12.53 -16.27 -3.90
C GLY A 127 12.40 -16.73 -2.43
N ALA A 128 12.81 -15.90 -1.47
CA ALA A 128 12.70 -16.17 -0.04
C ALA A 128 11.46 -15.58 0.62
N ALA A 129 10.61 -14.87 -0.14
CA ALA A 129 9.43 -14.20 0.39
C ALA A 129 8.34 -15.16 0.85
N ALA A 130 7.72 -14.87 1.99
CA ALA A 130 6.48 -15.50 2.44
C ALA A 130 5.28 -14.74 1.83
N THR A 131 4.89 -15.08 0.61
CA THR A 131 3.83 -14.37 -0.13
C THR A 131 2.44 -14.54 0.45
N ASP A 132 2.25 -15.48 1.37
CA ASP A 132 0.99 -15.72 2.06
C ASP A 132 0.80 -14.78 3.28
N ASP A 133 1.90 -14.14 3.71
CA ASP A 133 1.98 -13.32 4.93
C ASP A 133 2.42 -11.89 4.63
N ILE A 134 1.76 -11.21 3.71
CA ILE A 134 2.01 -9.80 3.43
C ILE A 134 1.24 -8.94 4.44
N PHE A 135 1.89 -7.94 5.00
CA PHE A 135 1.31 -7.05 6.00
C PHE A 135 1.32 -5.60 5.54
N ILE A 136 0.25 -4.86 5.89
CA ILE A 136 0.25 -3.40 5.94
C ILE A 136 0.51 -3.02 7.40
N ILE A 137 1.55 -2.22 7.66
CA ILE A 137 1.87 -1.71 8.99
C ILE A 137 1.54 -0.23 9.01
N ARG A 138 0.56 0.14 9.86
CA ARG A 138 0.05 1.50 10.02
C ARG A 138 -0.03 1.86 11.50
N GLY A 139 0.64 2.94 11.92
CA GLY A 139 0.58 3.40 13.32
C GLY A 139 0.98 2.34 14.36
N GLY A 140 1.83 1.38 13.98
CA GLY A 140 2.23 0.26 14.84
C GLY A 140 1.26 -0.92 14.83
N GLN A 141 0.16 -0.85 14.11
CA GLN A 141 -0.75 -1.97 13.89
C GLN A 141 -0.37 -2.73 12.62
N GLU A 142 -0.49 -4.05 12.68
CA GLU A 142 -0.26 -4.96 11.55
C GLU A 142 -1.60 -5.43 11.00
N ILE A 143 -1.83 -5.23 9.72
CA ILE A 143 -3.01 -5.68 8.99
C ILE A 143 -2.53 -6.72 7.99
N GLN A 144 -2.83 -7.99 8.24
CA GLN A 144 -2.46 -9.07 7.34
C GLN A 144 -3.34 -9.04 6.09
N LEU A 145 -2.72 -9.07 4.92
CA LEU A 145 -3.38 -9.20 3.64
C LEU A 145 -3.49 -10.67 3.27
N LYS A 146 -4.69 -11.11 2.93
CA LYS A 146 -4.88 -12.47 2.45
C LYS A 146 -4.34 -12.63 1.03
N LYS A 147 -3.65 -13.72 0.75
CA LYS A 147 -3.16 -14.06 -0.58
C LYS A 147 -4.26 -13.96 -1.65
N SER A 148 -5.47 -14.42 -1.33
CA SER A 148 -6.62 -14.32 -2.23
C SER A 148 -6.97 -12.88 -2.61
N GLU A 149 -6.81 -11.92 -1.71
CA GLU A 149 -7.07 -10.50 -1.97
C GLU A 149 -6.00 -9.88 -2.86
N VAL A 150 -4.76 -10.26 -2.64
CA VAL A 150 -3.60 -9.73 -3.39
C VAL A 150 -3.48 -10.36 -4.78
N ILE A 151 -3.56 -11.70 -4.87
CA ILE A 151 -3.24 -12.45 -6.08
C ILE A 151 -4.50 -12.80 -6.88
N GLU A 152 -5.52 -13.40 -6.24
CA GLU A 152 -6.67 -13.96 -6.93
C GLU A 152 -7.68 -12.89 -7.34
N LYS A 153 -8.04 -11.99 -6.41
CA LYS A 153 -9.00 -10.91 -6.69
C LYS A 153 -8.34 -9.72 -7.38
N GLY A 154 -7.01 -9.55 -7.20
CA GLY A 154 -6.27 -8.43 -7.76
C GLY A 154 -6.77 -7.09 -7.22
N ASN A 155 -7.03 -7.03 -5.90
CA ASN A 155 -7.51 -5.82 -5.22
C ASN A 155 -6.56 -4.65 -5.46
N THR A 156 -7.15 -3.48 -5.61
CA THR A 156 -6.43 -2.21 -5.75
C THR A 156 -5.97 -1.69 -4.39
N ALA A 157 -5.12 -0.68 -4.39
CA ALA A 157 -4.73 0.04 -3.18
C ALA A 157 -5.95 0.57 -2.41
N ALA A 158 -6.95 1.10 -3.12
CA ALA A 158 -8.20 1.56 -2.53
C ALA A 158 -9.01 0.41 -1.90
N ASP A 159 -9.15 -0.75 -2.59
CA ASP A 159 -9.87 -1.91 -2.07
C ASP A 159 -9.25 -2.46 -0.78
N LEU A 160 -7.92 -2.37 -0.66
CA LEU A 160 -7.16 -2.77 0.52
C LEU A 160 -7.09 -1.67 1.59
N GLY A 161 -7.70 -0.50 1.33
CA GLY A 161 -7.68 0.63 2.23
C GLY A 161 -6.29 1.20 2.48
N LEU A 162 -5.38 1.10 1.48
CA LEU A 162 -4.02 1.62 1.59
C LEU A 162 -4.04 3.14 1.77
N GLN A 163 -3.19 3.64 2.65
CA GLN A 163 -3.09 5.06 2.99
C GLN A 163 -1.64 5.52 2.89
N SER A 164 -1.48 6.83 2.76
CA SER A 164 -0.15 7.42 2.83
C SER A 164 0.54 7.14 4.15
N GLY A 165 1.85 6.89 4.09
CA GLY A 165 2.65 6.50 5.24
C GLY A 165 2.60 5.03 5.61
N ASP A 166 1.76 4.23 4.96
CA ASP A 166 1.72 2.79 5.17
C ASP A 166 3.06 2.13 4.80
N ARG A 167 3.38 1.09 5.54
CA ARG A 167 4.50 0.20 5.23
C ARG A 167 3.94 -1.14 4.79
N ILE A 168 4.26 -1.55 3.58
CA ILE A 168 3.98 -2.90 3.08
C ILE A 168 5.20 -3.75 3.43
N PHE A 169 5.00 -4.73 4.30
CA PHE A 169 6.05 -5.60 4.77
C PHE A 169 5.84 -7.02 4.27
N ILE A 170 6.86 -7.56 3.60
CA ILE A 170 6.90 -8.92 3.07
C ILE A 170 7.92 -9.70 3.89
N PRO A 171 7.49 -10.60 4.80
CA PRO A 171 8.40 -11.36 5.61
C PRO A 171 9.13 -12.43 4.80
N ARG A 172 10.22 -12.92 5.39
CA ARG A 172 10.97 -14.06 4.86
C ARG A 172 10.23 -15.36 5.18
N SER A 173 10.17 -16.26 4.20
CA SER A 173 9.62 -17.59 4.41
C SER A 173 10.52 -18.42 5.33
N PHE A 174 9.94 -19.10 6.31
CA PHE A 174 10.65 -20.04 7.15
C PHE A 174 11.38 -21.12 6.31
N TRP A 175 10.77 -21.56 5.24
CA TRP A 175 11.34 -22.60 4.36
C TRP A 175 12.50 -22.12 3.50
N ALA A 176 12.69 -20.81 3.34
CA ALA A 176 13.80 -20.25 2.57
C ALA A 176 15.18 -20.61 3.19
N ASP A 177 15.22 -20.76 4.51
CA ASP A 177 16.42 -21.11 5.24
C ASP A 177 16.55 -22.64 5.47
N ALA A 178 15.48 -23.39 5.30
CA ALA A 178 15.46 -24.85 5.53
C ALA A 178 16.44 -25.59 4.60
N GLY A 179 16.71 -25.06 3.40
CA GLY A 179 17.71 -25.61 2.49
C GLY A 179 19.14 -25.60 3.04
N GLN A 180 19.49 -24.61 3.86
CA GLN A 180 20.81 -24.54 4.51
C GLN A 180 20.92 -25.55 5.63
N TYR A 181 19.84 -25.82 6.37
CA TYR A 181 19.81 -26.83 7.42
C TYR A 181 19.72 -28.26 6.88
N GLY A 182 19.21 -28.44 5.65
CA GLY A 182 19.11 -29.74 4.99
C GLY A 182 20.47 -30.41 4.83
N LEU A 183 21.53 -29.66 4.53
CA LEU A 183 22.90 -30.17 4.44
C LEU A 183 23.46 -30.60 5.83
N ILE A 184 23.12 -29.87 6.88
CA ILE A 184 23.53 -30.21 8.25
C ILE A 184 22.83 -31.46 8.72
N LEU A 185 21.52 -31.56 8.47
CA LEU A 185 20.70 -32.73 8.85
C LEU A 185 21.15 -33.98 8.08
N SER A 186 21.49 -33.87 6.78
CA SER A 186 22.03 -35.00 6.02
C SER A 186 23.41 -35.44 6.53
N GLY A 187 24.27 -34.50 6.94
CA GLY A 187 25.56 -34.82 7.58
C GLY A 187 25.38 -35.57 8.89
N ILE A 188 24.43 -35.13 9.74
CA ILE A 188 24.15 -35.83 11.01
C ILE A 188 23.62 -37.25 10.75
N ALA A 189 22.72 -37.43 9.75
CA ALA A 189 22.17 -38.75 9.40
C ALA A 189 23.29 -39.71 8.93
N VAL A 190 24.24 -39.21 8.13
CA VAL A 190 25.37 -40.03 7.67
C VAL A 190 26.24 -40.45 8.87
N ILE A 191 26.58 -39.51 9.79
CA ILE A 191 27.36 -39.82 11.00
C ILE A 191 26.61 -40.83 11.87
N ALA A 192 25.31 -40.66 12.11
CA ALA A 192 24.53 -41.61 12.90
C ALA A 192 24.50 -43.00 12.29
N THR A 193 24.44 -43.09 10.94
CA THR A 193 24.52 -44.37 10.24
C THR A 193 25.88 -45.05 10.39
N LEU A 194 26.96 -44.29 10.26
CA LEU A 194 28.30 -44.80 10.46
C LEU A 194 28.53 -45.31 11.90
N VAL A 195 28.09 -44.54 12.90
CA VAL A 195 28.15 -44.92 14.32
C VAL A 195 27.34 -46.22 14.57
N SER A 196 26.16 -46.34 13.99
CA SER A 196 25.32 -47.52 14.13
C SER A 196 25.96 -48.77 13.53
N ILE A 197 26.69 -48.64 12.42
CA ILE A 197 27.43 -49.74 11.77
C ILE A 197 28.61 -50.15 12.65
N LEU A 198 29.34 -49.19 13.22
CA LEU A 198 30.49 -49.44 14.10
C LEU A 198 30.14 -50.13 15.42
N LEU A 199 28.97 -49.78 15.96
CA LEU A 199 28.45 -50.38 17.22
C LEU A 199 27.80 -51.74 17.02
N ARG A 200 27.57 -52.17 15.79
CA ARG A 200 26.94 -53.45 15.44
C ARG A 200 27.95 -54.58 15.20
N ASN A 201 29.24 -54.24 15.15
CA ASN A 201 30.35 -55.18 15.12
C ASN A 201 31.01 -55.28 16.52
#